data_eac11d94793123f2ee9bcc59518fc139
#
_entry.id   eac11d94793123f2ee9bcc59518fc139
#
_cell.length_a   1.000
_cell.length_b   1.000
_cell.length_c   1.000
_cell.angle_alpha   90.00
_cell.angle_beta   90.00
_cell.angle_gamma   90.00
#
_symmetry.space_group_name_H-M   'P 1'
#
loop_
_entity.id
_entity.type
_entity.pdbx_description
1 polymer ?
#
loop_
_entity_poly.entity_id
_entity_poly.type
_entity_poly.pdbx_seq_one_letter_code
_entity_poly.pdbx_strand_id
1 'polypeptide(L)'
;MEFAAPAVGGGEGVAARDLVGHILVVEPLEYVAEIKTVHGNKDAVSCTVHDISAQVTHEGCLWFGGYLVGALKGRIGQRVLGLMTVGTDTSKGNAPYILEDLSTNPQAVAAATAYLTAATAATLAAPAPAAAPAPVAAPASALDAALGNLAAAGRTA
;
A
#
# COMPACT_ATOMS: atom_id res chain seq x y z
N MET A 1 18.74 21.94 -10.79
CA MET A 1 17.65 20.98 -10.55
C MET A 1 17.52 20.80 -9.07
N GLU A 2 16.42 21.28 -8.54
CA GLU A 2 16.14 21.13 -7.11
C GLU A 2 15.27 19.88 -6.95
N PHE A 3 15.79 18.88 -6.28
CA PHE A 3 15.01 17.72 -5.91
C PHE A 3 14.37 18.02 -4.56
N ALA A 4 13.06 18.08 -4.52
CA ALA A 4 12.34 18.11 -3.26
C ALA A 4 12.72 16.87 -2.46
N ALA A 5 13.17 17.06 -1.23
CA ALA A 5 13.34 15.95 -0.31
C ALA A 5 11.97 15.26 -0.16
N PRO A 6 11.91 13.92 -0.18
CA PRO A 6 10.67 13.23 0.09
C PRO A 6 10.13 13.73 1.43
N ALA A 7 8.87 14.08 1.47
CA ALA A 7 8.23 14.58 2.68
C ALA A 7 8.38 13.51 3.77
N VAL A 8 9.16 13.82 4.77
CA VAL A 8 9.35 12.94 5.92
C VAL A 8 8.02 12.89 6.68
N GLY A 9 7.33 11.79 6.58
CA GLY A 9 6.04 11.58 7.23
C GLY A 9 4.83 11.51 6.30
N GLY A 10 5.04 11.67 4.99
CA GLY A 10 3.99 11.56 3.99
C GLY A 10 4.21 10.43 3.00
N GLY A 11 4.71 9.29 3.44
CA GLY A 11 4.57 8.10 2.63
C GLY A 11 3.07 7.85 2.39
N GLU A 12 2.69 7.47 1.20
CA GLU A 12 1.31 7.06 0.88
C GLU A 12 0.83 5.85 1.72
N GLY A 13 1.66 5.46 2.69
CA GLY A 13 1.42 4.38 3.61
C GLY A 13 0.50 4.78 4.77
N VAL A 14 -0.31 3.83 5.20
CA VAL A 14 -1.21 3.99 6.33
C VAL A 14 -0.43 4.08 7.66
N ALA A 15 -0.88 4.93 8.55
CA ALA A 15 -0.31 5.04 9.89
C ALA A 15 -0.80 3.87 10.78
N ALA A 16 0.07 3.40 11.66
CA ALA A 16 -0.27 2.30 12.58
C ALA A 16 -1.52 2.58 13.44
N ARG A 17 -1.75 3.83 13.80
CA ARG A 17 -2.92 4.27 14.57
C ARG A 17 -4.25 4.00 13.87
N ASP A 18 -4.26 4.09 12.54
CA ASP A 18 -5.47 3.94 11.73
C ASP A 18 -5.83 2.46 11.51
N LEU A 19 -4.93 1.56 11.89
CA LEU A 19 -5.06 0.12 11.76
C LEU A 19 -5.34 -0.61 13.08
N VAL A 20 -5.53 0.12 14.16
CA VAL A 20 -5.84 -0.48 15.46
C VAL A 20 -7.13 -1.28 15.39
N GLY A 21 -7.08 -2.53 15.82
CA GLY A 21 -8.20 -3.48 15.73
C GLY A 21 -8.29 -4.25 14.42
N HIS A 22 -7.39 -4.00 13.48
CA HIS A 22 -7.37 -4.69 12.19
C HIS A 22 -6.41 -5.89 12.18
N ILE A 23 -6.81 -6.94 11.48
CA ILE A 23 -5.94 -8.08 11.19
C ILE A 23 -5.11 -7.72 9.97
N LEU A 24 -3.80 -7.81 10.10
CA LEU A 24 -2.84 -7.36 9.11
C LEU A 24 -1.88 -8.47 8.74
N VAL A 25 -1.50 -8.52 7.46
CA VAL A 25 -0.26 -9.17 7.02
C VAL A 25 0.74 -8.08 6.67
N VAL A 26 1.84 -8.07 7.36
CA VAL A 26 2.91 -7.08 7.17
C VAL A 26 4.10 -7.76 6.50
N GLU A 27 4.53 -7.21 5.39
CA GLU A 27 5.75 -7.62 4.69
C GLU A 27 6.82 -6.54 4.92
N PRO A 28 7.70 -6.70 5.92
CA PRO A 28 8.80 -5.77 6.11
C PRO A 28 9.81 -5.94 4.98
N LEU A 29 10.13 -4.83 4.35
CA LEU A 29 11.01 -4.77 3.17
C LEU A 29 12.41 -4.32 3.54
N GLU A 30 12.52 -3.28 4.35
CA GLU A 30 13.77 -2.67 4.69
C GLU A 30 13.73 -2.02 6.08
N TYR A 31 14.83 -2.16 6.80
CA TYR A 31 15.06 -1.39 8.02
C TYR A 31 15.83 -0.11 7.69
N VAL A 32 15.29 1.01 8.08
CA VAL A 32 15.88 2.33 7.84
C VAL A 32 16.23 2.95 9.18
N ALA A 33 17.52 3.10 9.43
CA ALA A 33 18.03 3.70 10.66
C ALA A 33 18.17 5.22 10.51
N GLU A 34 18.11 5.91 11.64
CA GLU A 34 18.46 7.32 11.78
C GLU A 34 17.71 8.28 10.84
N ILE A 35 16.45 8.04 10.60
CA ILE A 35 15.61 8.96 9.84
C ILE A 35 15.45 10.25 10.64
N LYS A 36 15.81 11.36 10.05
CA LYS A 36 15.61 12.68 10.64
C LYS A 36 14.14 13.04 10.69
N THR A 37 13.62 13.21 11.88
CA THR A 37 12.25 13.68 12.12
C THR A 37 12.27 14.95 12.95
N VAL A 38 11.13 15.63 13.06
CA VAL A 38 10.98 16.80 13.95
C VAL A 38 11.24 16.48 15.42
N HIS A 39 11.21 15.21 15.79
CA HIS A 39 11.48 14.73 17.15
C HIS A 39 12.87 14.06 17.30
N GLY A 40 13.78 14.33 16.37
CA GLY A 40 15.12 13.74 16.32
C GLY A 40 15.21 12.51 15.42
N ASN A 41 16.35 11.86 15.46
CA ASN A 41 16.58 10.66 14.67
C ASN A 41 15.73 9.49 15.18
N LYS A 42 15.06 8.81 14.28
CA LYS A 42 14.19 7.66 14.56
C LYS A 42 14.49 6.54 13.60
N ASP A 43 14.39 5.34 14.11
CA ASP A 43 14.46 4.15 13.27
C ASP A 43 13.05 3.80 12.78
N ALA A 44 12.98 3.26 11.56
CA ALA A 44 11.74 2.82 10.95
C ALA A 44 11.93 1.53 10.18
N VAL A 45 10.82 0.88 9.88
CA VAL A 45 10.76 -0.25 8.94
C VAL A 45 9.85 0.14 7.80
N SER A 46 10.37 0.05 6.59
CA SER A 46 9.58 0.13 5.36
C SER A 46 8.87 -1.19 5.16
N CYS A 47 7.58 -1.17 4.94
CA CYS A 47 6.77 -2.38 4.80
C CYS A 47 5.60 -2.19 3.85
N THR A 48 5.14 -3.30 3.31
CA THR A 48 3.82 -3.40 2.69
C THR A 48 2.85 -3.99 3.71
N VAL A 49 1.69 -3.39 3.83
CA VAL A 49 0.66 -3.80 4.79
C VAL A 49 -0.60 -4.22 4.05
N HIS A 50 -0.97 -5.47 4.21
CA HIS A 50 -2.24 -6.00 3.72
C HIS A 50 -3.23 -5.98 4.86
N ASP A 51 -4.19 -5.09 4.80
CA ASP A 51 -5.29 -5.01 5.75
C ASP A 51 -6.38 -6.02 5.38
N ILE A 52 -6.40 -7.12 6.10
CA ILE A 52 -7.35 -8.21 5.85
C ILE A 52 -8.76 -7.80 6.27
N SER A 53 -8.88 -6.97 7.30
CA SER A 53 -10.17 -6.50 7.80
C SER A 53 -10.85 -5.54 6.83
N ALA A 54 -10.09 -4.65 6.21
CA ALA A 54 -10.60 -3.67 5.25
C ALA A 54 -10.48 -4.12 3.78
N GLN A 55 -9.80 -5.25 3.52
CA GLN A 55 -9.54 -5.77 2.17
C GLN A 55 -8.77 -4.77 1.29
N VAL A 56 -7.74 -4.13 1.86
CA VAL A 56 -6.92 -3.11 1.20
C VAL A 56 -5.43 -3.42 1.41
N THR A 57 -4.63 -3.16 0.40
CA THR A 57 -3.16 -3.21 0.49
C THR A 57 -2.60 -1.80 0.49
N HIS A 58 -1.72 -1.52 1.45
CA HIS A 58 -0.98 -0.28 1.57
C HIS A 58 0.51 -0.54 1.34
N GLU A 59 1.03 0.02 0.28
CA GLU A 59 2.45 -0.06 -0.06
C GLU A 59 3.22 1.14 0.47
N GLY A 60 4.52 0.99 0.65
CA GLY A 60 5.39 2.09 1.07
C GLY A 60 5.12 2.62 2.47
N CYS A 61 4.56 1.80 3.34
CA CYS A 61 4.37 2.18 4.73
C CYS A 61 5.70 2.32 5.45
N LEU A 62 5.88 3.41 6.16
CA LEU A 62 7.05 3.64 6.98
C LEU A 62 6.63 3.71 8.44
N TRP A 63 6.89 2.66 9.18
CA TRP A 63 6.47 2.54 10.58
C TRP A 63 7.59 2.84 11.54
N PHE A 64 7.31 3.78 12.41
CA PHE A 64 8.17 4.18 13.51
C PHE A 64 7.67 3.59 14.82
N GLY A 65 8.54 3.58 15.79
CA GLY A 65 8.19 3.11 17.13
C GLY A 65 8.94 1.84 17.51
N GLY A 66 9.55 1.87 18.67
CA GLY A 66 10.48 0.83 19.12
C GLY A 66 9.90 -0.58 19.11
N TYR A 67 8.61 -0.74 19.46
CA TYR A 67 7.96 -2.04 19.47
C TYR A 67 7.72 -2.60 18.06
N LEU A 68 7.17 -1.79 17.14
CA LEU A 68 6.94 -2.21 15.76
C LEU A 68 8.26 -2.46 15.03
N VAL A 69 9.20 -1.56 15.16
CA VAL A 69 10.54 -1.73 14.59
C VAL A 69 11.22 -2.99 15.15
N GLY A 70 11.15 -3.19 16.47
CA GLY A 70 11.71 -4.37 17.13
C GLY A 70 11.08 -5.69 16.66
N ALA A 71 9.78 -5.70 16.44
CA ALA A 71 9.06 -6.88 15.96
C ALA A 71 9.35 -7.20 14.49
N LEU A 72 9.55 -6.17 13.66
CA LEU A 72 9.62 -6.32 12.20
C LEU A 72 11.05 -6.38 11.65
N LYS A 73 12.02 -5.69 12.26
CA LYS A 73 13.40 -5.65 11.77
C LYS A 73 14.07 -7.01 11.59
N GLY A 74 13.71 -7.97 12.44
CA GLY A 74 14.20 -9.36 12.37
C GLY A 74 13.42 -10.25 11.41
N ARG A 75 12.41 -9.70 10.72
CA ARG A 75 11.49 -10.43 9.84
C ARG A 75 11.48 -9.91 8.41
N ILE A 76 12.49 -9.14 8.03
CA ILE A 76 12.60 -8.61 6.67
C ILE A 76 12.57 -9.75 5.66
N GLY A 77 11.71 -9.60 4.63
CA GLY A 77 11.47 -10.64 3.63
C GLY A 77 10.51 -11.75 4.05
N GLN A 78 9.95 -11.67 5.26
CA GLN A 78 8.94 -12.62 5.75
C GLN A 78 7.59 -11.93 5.89
N ARG A 79 6.51 -12.70 5.81
CA ARG A 79 5.16 -12.22 6.09
C ARG A 79 4.84 -12.41 7.56
N VAL A 80 4.43 -11.34 8.22
CA VAL A 80 4.05 -11.35 9.63
C VAL A 80 2.54 -11.13 9.73
N LEU A 81 1.82 -12.11 10.26
CA LEU A 81 0.38 -12.01 10.49
C LEU A 81 0.12 -11.59 11.93
N GLY A 82 -0.61 -10.52 12.12
CA GLY A 82 -0.92 -10.03 13.45
C GLY A 82 -2.13 -9.11 13.52
N LEU A 83 -2.55 -8.85 14.74
CA LEU A 83 -3.57 -7.87 15.09
C LEU A 83 -2.89 -6.60 15.57
N MET A 84 -3.22 -5.46 14.97
CA MET A 84 -2.72 -4.18 15.46
C MET A 84 -3.45 -3.79 16.72
N THR A 85 -2.72 -3.64 17.81
CA THR A 85 -3.25 -3.26 19.11
C THR A 85 -2.46 -2.10 19.71
N VAL A 86 -3.01 -1.52 20.75
CA VAL A 86 -2.35 -0.48 21.54
C VAL A 86 -1.93 -1.12 22.87
N GLY A 87 -0.65 -1.04 23.16
CA GLY A 87 -0.11 -1.56 24.41
C GLY A 87 -0.51 -0.72 25.63
N THR A 88 -0.08 -1.17 26.79
CA THR A 88 -0.29 -0.43 28.04
C THR A 88 0.47 0.89 28.00
N ASP A 89 -0.16 1.93 28.52
CA ASP A 89 0.45 3.25 28.62
C ASP A 89 1.79 3.18 29.37
N THR A 90 2.81 3.76 28.76
CA THR A 90 4.10 3.92 29.42
C THR A 90 4.11 5.20 30.24
N SER A 91 5.05 5.33 31.16
CA SER A 91 5.24 6.50 32.02
C SER A 91 5.40 7.85 31.28
N LYS A 92 5.45 7.83 29.94
CA LYS A 92 5.53 9.01 29.08
C LYS A 92 4.21 9.39 28.40
N GLY A 93 3.09 8.76 28.77
CA GLY A 93 1.77 9.11 28.27
C GLY A 93 1.45 8.68 26.84
N ASN A 94 2.30 7.91 26.18
CA ASN A 94 2.10 7.41 24.84
C ASN A 94 2.09 5.89 24.82
N ALA A 95 0.92 5.31 24.63
CA ALA A 95 0.79 3.87 24.47
C ALA A 95 1.43 3.42 23.13
N PRO A 96 2.29 2.40 23.16
CA PRO A 96 2.92 1.89 21.95
C PRO A 96 1.92 1.11 21.09
N TYR A 97 2.08 1.19 19.78
CA TYR A 97 1.41 0.27 18.86
C TYR A 97 2.14 -1.07 18.86
N ILE A 98 1.39 -2.13 18.96
CA ILE A 98 1.90 -3.51 19.04
C ILE A 98 1.21 -4.34 17.97
N LEU A 99 1.96 -5.20 17.33
CA LEU A 99 1.42 -6.22 16.43
C LEU A 99 1.36 -7.54 17.22
N GLU A 100 0.16 -7.92 17.62
CA GLU A 100 -0.08 -9.17 18.35
C GLU A 100 -0.06 -10.35 17.37
N ASP A 101 0.71 -11.37 17.68
CA ASP A 101 0.91 -12.53 16.80
C ASP A 101 -0.38 -13.34 16.63
N LEU A 102 -0.84 -13.46 15.40
CA LEU A 102 -1.96 -14.30 15.01
C LEU A 102 -1.56 -15.51 14.13
N SER A 103 -0.28 -15.79 14.02
CA SER A 103 0.22 -16.90 13.18
C SER A 103 -0.31 -18.28 13.60
N THR A 104 -0.70 -18.42 14.86
CA THR A 104 -1.30 -19.64 15.41
C THR A 104 -2.83 -19.68 15.34
N ASN A 105 -3.47 -18.57 14.94
CA ASN A 105 -4.93 -18.50 14.84
C ASN A 105 -5.38 -19.01 13.46
N PRO A 106 -6.05 -20.17 13.37
CA PRO A 106 -6.40 -20.77 12.09
C PRO A 106 -7.36 -19.93 11.26
N GLN A 107 -8.26 -19.18 11.88
CA GLN A 107 -9.18 -18.29 11.18
C GLN A 107 -8.45 -17.10 10.57
N ALA A 108 -7.55 -16.49 11.32
CA ALA A 108 -6.75 -15.38 10.81
C ALA A 108 -5.81 -15.82 9.67
N VAL A 109 -5.18 -16.99 9.81
CA VAL A 109 -4.34 -17.58 8.77
C VAL A 109 -5.15 -17.89 7.51
N ALA A 110 -6.33 -18.47 7.65
CA ALA A 110 -7.20 -18.78 6.50
C ALA A 110 -7.65 -17.50 5.79
N ALA A 111 -8.07 -16.48 6.52
CA ALA A 111 -8.49 -15.19 5.97
C ALA A 111 -7.33 -14.48 5.24
N ALA A 112 -6.14 -14.46 5.84
CA ALA A 112 -4.95 -13.88 5.26
C ALA A 112 -4.53 -14.62 3.97
N THR A 113 -4.54 -15.95 4.00
CA THR A 113 -4.21 -16.77 2.83
C THR A 113 -5.19 -16.53 1.68
N ALA A 114 -6.49 -16.50 1.98
CA ALA A 114 -7.52 -16.22 0.98
C ALA A 114 -7.34 -14.85 0.35
N TYR A 115 -7.09 -13.82 1.16
CA TYR A 115 -6.86 -12.47 0.69
C TYR A 115 -5.62 -12.37 -0.20
N LEU A 116 -4.48 -12.91 0.24
CA LEU A 116 -3.23 -12.85 -0.52
C LEU A 116 -3.31 -13.63 -1.83
N THR A 117 -4.01 -14.76 -1.83
CA THR A 117 -4.25 -15.54 -3.06
C THR A 117 -5.11 -14.76 -4.04
N ALA A 118 -6.18 -14.14 -3.58
CA ALA A 118 -7.03 -13.29 -4.41
C ALA A 118 -6.30 -12.05 -4.95
N ALA A 119 -5.51 -11.39 -4.12
CA ALA A 119 -4.70 -10.24 -4.52
C ALA A 119 -3.66 -10.61 -5.58
N THR A 120 -2.98 -11.75 -5.42
CA THR A 120 -2.02 -12.25 -6.40
C THR A 120 -2.72 -12.61 -7.71
N ALA A 121 -3.87 -13.27 -7.66
CA ALA A 121 -4.66 -13.61 -8.85
C ALA A 121 -5.15 -12.35 -9.58
N ALA A 122 -5.59 -11.34 -8.86
CA ALA A 122 -5.99 -10.05 -9.44
C ALA A 122 -4.82 -9.35 -10.13
N THR A 123 -3.62 -9.38 -9.55
CA THR A 123 -2.42 -8.79 -10.16
C THR A 123 -2.00 -9.53 -11.43
N LEU A 124 -2.11 -10.85 -11.45
CA LEU A 124 -1.80 -11.67 -12.62
C LEU A 124 -2.87 -11.59 -13.71
N ALA A 125 -4.14 -11.43 -13.33
CA ALA A 125 -5.29 -11.33 -14.25
C ALA A 125 -5.49 -9.90 -14.75
N ALA A 126 -4.91 -8.89 -14.13
CA ALA A 126 -4.97 -7.53 -14.63
C ALA A 126 -4.24 -7.48 -15.99
N PRO A 127 -4.96 -7.34 -17.11
CA PRO A 127 -4.29 -7.11 -18.37
C PRO A 127 -3.47 -5.84 -18.20
N ALA A 128 -2.28 -5.88 -18.76
CA ALA A 128 -1.40 -4.74 -18.69
C ALA A 128 -2.18 -3.46 -19.01
N PRO A 129 -2.03 -2.40 -18.24
CA PRO A 129 -2.66 -1.11 -18.52
C PRO A 129 -2.40 -0.57 -19.92
N ALA A 130 -1.52 -1.20 -20.65
CA ALA A 130 -1.29 -0.98 -22.07
C ALA A 130 -2.54 -1.15 -22.96
N ALA A 131 -3.57 -1.82 -22.50
CA ALA A 131 -4.87 -1.83 -23.19
C ALA A 131 -5.61 -0.49 -23.08
N ALA A 132 -5.24 0.38 -22.17
CA ALA A 132 -5.84 1.68 -21.98
C ALA A 132 -5.67 2.66 -23.16
N PRO A 133 -4.60 2.65 -23.97
CA PRO A 133 -4.51 3.51 -25.16
C PRO A 133 -5.44 3.14 -26.30
N ALA A 134 -5.90 1.91 -26.36
CA ALA A 134 -6.76 1.47 -27.44
C ALA A 134 -8.08 2.25 -27.59
N PRO A 135 -8.79 2.61 -26.52
CA PRO A 135 -9.98 3.44 -26.62
C PRO A 135 -9.73 4.84 -27.13
N VAL A 136 -8.53 5.37 -26.98
CA VAL A 136 -8.18 6.71 -27.45
C VAL A 136 -8.05 6.78 -28.97
N ALA A 137 -7.66 5.71 -29.61
CA ALA A 137 -7.59 5.64 -31.07
C ALA A 137 -8.96 5.59 -31.75
N ALA A 138 -9.96 4.99 -31.12
CA ALA A 138 -11.30 4.86 -31.64
C ALA A 138 -12.02 6.21 -31.87
N PRO A 139 -11.96 7.20 -30.98
CA PRO A 139 -12.54 8.52 -31.23
C PRO A 139 -11.87 9.24 -32.40
N ALA A 140 -10.58 9.10 -32.59
CA ALA A 140 -9.87 9.70 -33.70
C ALA A 140 -10.32 9.13 -35.05
N SER A 141 -10.55 7.83 -35.12
CA SER A 141 -11.09 7.18 -36.33
C SER A 141 -12.51 7.62 -36.62
N ALA A 142 -13.36 7.80 -35.62
CA ALA A 142 -14.71 8.30 -35.78
C ALA A 142 -14.74 9.75 -36.28
N LEU A 143 -13.80 10.56 -35.82
CA LEU A 143 -13.66 11.94 -36.26
C LEU A 143 -13.23 12.03 -37.73
N ASP A 144 -12.30 11.20 -38.14
CA ASP A 144 -11.85 11.12 -39.54
C ASP A 144 -12.98 10.70 -40.48
N ALA A 145 -13.78 9.73 -40.06
CA ALA A 145 -14.94 9.32 -40.84
C ALA A 145 -15.99 10.42 -40.97
N ALA A 146 -16.22 11.17 -39.90
CA ALA A 146 -17.15 12.30 -39.90
C ALA A 146 -16.66 13.46 -40.79
N LEU A 147 -15.37 13.76 -40.80
CA LEU A 147 -14.75 14.76 -41.64
C LEU A 147 -14.78 14.34 -43.11
N GLY A 148 -14.56 13.08 -43.41
CA GLY A 148 -14.68 12.53 -44.74
C GLY A 148 -16.11 12.67 -45.31
N ASN A 149 -17.11 12.41 -44.51
CA ASN A 149 -18.52 12.58 -44.91
C ASN A 149 -18.90 14.03 -45.14
N LEU A 150 -18.40 14.95 -44.34
CA LEU A 150 -18.63 16.40 -44.53
C LEU A 150 -17.99 16.91 -45.83
N ALA A 151 -16.82 16.47 -46.15
CA ALA A 151 -16.15 16.82 -47.40
C ALA A 151 -16.89 16.26 -48.61
N ALA A 152 -17.44 15.07 -48.50
CA ALA A 152 -18.26 14.47 -49.59
C ALA A 152 -19.58 15.21 -49.77
N ALA A 153 -20.23 15.66 -48.71
CA ALA A 153 -21.49 16.42 -48.79
C ALA A 153 -21.29 17.81 -49.40
N GLY A 154 -20.14 18.43 -49.23
CA GLY A 154 -19.82 19.73 -49.81
C GLY A 154 -19.56 19.73 -51.33
N ARG A 155 -19.45 18.57 -51.98
CA ARG A 155 -19.19 18.43 -53.41
C ARG A 155 -20.44 18.25 -54.28
N THR A 156 -21.59 18.16 -53.69
CA THR A 156 -22.87 17.93 -54.41
C THR A 156 -23.66 19.20 -54.67
N ALA A 157 -23.07 20.35 -54.46
CA ALA A 157 -23.66 21.63 -54.78
C ALA A 157 -23.24 22.15 -56.16
#